data_b4dc3c5ac809f9d8ed48b08b7e608da1
#
_entry.id   b4dc3c5ac809f9d8ed48b08b7e608da1
#
_cell.length_a   1.000
_cell.length_b   1.000
_cell.length_c   1.000
_cell.angle_alpha   90.00
_cell.angle_beta   90.00
_cell.angle_gamma   90.00
#
_symmetry.space_group_name_H-M   'P 1'
#
loop_
_entity.id
_entity.type
_entity.pdbx_description
1 polymer ?
#
loop_
_entity_poly.entity_id
_entity_poly.type
_entity_poly.pdbx_seq_one_letter_code
_entity_poly.pdbx_strand_id
1 'polypeptide(L)'
;SCSRGSDSAWKKVLKPRKVDNSQTDGVKRVSTTDPDSGFLMRDGKPRGFFYLDHRTVDAKYNIITDTFVTAGNVSDNEPYLERLQVQKEKFNFSVEAVALDSGYFTGHICKHLHEQGIFMVMGYRRFGRKKDILPKRKFHYIKELDAYACPMGCKLTYRTTDREGYRHYKPTREDCAHCPLLSECTKSKQELREITRHIWEEFK
;
A
#
# COMPACT_ATOMS: atom_id res chain seq x y z
N SER A 1 -20.28 19.91 -20.78
CA SER A 1 -19.83 20.59 -19.54
C SER A 1 -19.76 19.56 -18.44
N CYS A 2 -18.56 19.02 -18.24
CA CYS A 2 -18.30 18.06 -17.15
C CYS A 2 -18.03 18.86 -15.86
N SER A 3 -19.00 18.88 -14.96
CA SER A 3 -18.86 19.53 -13.66
C SER A 3 -17.82 18.76 -12.83
N ARG A 4 -16.73 19.44 -12.49
CA ARG A 4 -15.71 18.98 -11.53
C ARG A 4 -16.38 18.87 -10.15
N GLY A 5 -16.63 17.63 -9.72
CA GLY A 5 -17.05 17.35 -8.36
C GLY A 5 -15.95 17.78 -7.38
N SER A 6 -16.35 18.51 -6.37
CA SER A 6 -15.50 19.21 -5.40
C SER A 6 -14.48 18.31 -4.70
N ASP A 7 -13.22 18.73 -4.72
CA ASP A 7 -12.03 18.16 -4.04
C ASP A 7 -12.13 18.00 -2.51
N SER A 8 -13.25 18.35 -1.91
CA SER A 8 -13.44 18.37 -0.45
C SER A 8 -13.61 16.99 0.20
N ALA A 9 -14.01 15.98 -0.56
CA ALA A 9 -14.21 14.61 -0.04
C ALA A 9 -12.89 13.90 0.29
N TRP A 10 -11.81 14.23 -0.42
CA TRP A 10 -10.52 13.57 -0.30
C TRP A 10 -9.72 14.00 0.92
N LYS A 11 -9.89 15.25 1.36
CA LYS A 11 -9.20 15.78 2.56
C LYS A 11 -9.67 15.15 3.87
N LYS A 12 -10.87 14.55 3.90
CA LYS A 12 -11.39 13.86 5.11
C LYS A 12 -10.84 12.44 5.29
N VAL A 13 -10.36 11.80 4.21
CA VAL A 13 -9.89 10.40 4.23
C VAL A 13 -8.41 10.31 4.63
N LEU A 14 -7.65 11.37 4.39
CA LEU A 14 -6.20 11.40 4.66
C LEU A 14 -5.88 12.30 5.86
N LYS A 15 -6.44 12.01 7.02
CA LYS A 15 -5.88 12.56 8.26
C LYS A 15 -4.48 11.96 8.46
N PRO A 16 -3.47 12.79 8.84
CA PRO A 16 -2.14 12.29 9.11
C PRO A 16 -2.23 11.13 10.09
N ARG A 17 -1.50 10.05 9.79
CA ARG A 17 -1.44 8.85 10.61
C ARG A 17 -1.07 9.26 12.03
N LYS A 18 -2.01 9.16 12.97
CA LYS A 18 -1.60 9.10 14.38
C LYS A 18 -0.73 7.86 14.47
N VAL A 19 0.52 8.03 14.88
CA VAL A 19 1.41 6.90 15.17
C VAL A 19 0.70 6.07 16.23
N ASP A 20 0.06 5.00 15.78
CA ASP A 20 -0.63 4.07 16.67
C ASP A 20 0.45 3.16 17.27
N ASN A 21 0.84 3.45 18.49
CA ASN A 21 1.79 2.66 19.28
C ASN A 21 1.22 1.32 19.75
N SER A 22 0.06 0.87 19.24
CA SER A 22 -0.72 -0.24 19.81
C SER A 22 -0.47 -1.63 19.19
N GLN A 23 0.50 -1.80 18.29
CA GLN A 23 0.67 -3.10 17.60
C GLN A 23 1.91 -3.91 17.95
N THR A 24 2.66 -3.53 18.92
CA THR A 24 3.62 -4.41 19.60
C THR A 24 3.49 -4.12 21.09
N ASP A 25 3.69 -5.08 21.96
CA ASP A 25 3.58 -5.03 23.44
C ASP A 25 4.11 -3.75 24.13
N GLY A 26 3.74 -2.58 23.66
CA GLY A 26 4.01 -1.26 24.26
C GLY A 26 5.49 -0.87 24.45
N VAL A 27 6.43 -1.73 24.14
CA VAL A 27 7.86 -1.46 24.35
C VAL A 27 8.51 -0.95 23.06
N LYS A 28 8.61 0.38 22.93
CA LYS A 28 9.48 0.99 21.92
C LYS A 28 10.93 0.65 22.27
N ARG A 29 11.58 -0.14 21.43
CA ARG A 29 13.02 -0.41 21.54
C ARG A 29 13.80 0.81 21.07
N VAL A 30 14.61 1.36 21.95
CA VAL A 30 15.51 2.49 21.66
C VAL A 30 16.92 2.05 21.97
N SER A 31 17.87 2.38 21.10
CA SER A 31 19.28 2.15 21.35
C SER A 31 19.76 3.12 22.45
N THR A 32 20.53 2.61 23.40
CA THR A 32 21.12 3.44 24.46
C THR A 32 22.36 4.21 24.01
N THR A 33 23.03 3.69 22.98
CA THR A 33 24.27 4.29 22.43
C THR A 33 23.99 5.21 21.25
N ASP A 34 22.89 4.95 20.52
CA ASP A 34 22.51 5.70 19.32
C ASP A 34 20.96 5.76 19.23
N PRO A 35 20.32 6.73 19.92
CA PRO A 35 18.86 6.85 20.01
C PRO A 35 18.17 7.12 18.67
N ASP A 36 18.89 7.67 17.68
CA ASP A 36 18.36 8.00 16.37
C ASP A 36 18.28 6.78 15.44
N SER A 37 18.96 5.69 15.78
CA SER A 37 18.88 4.43 15.03
C SER A 37 17.53 3.73 15.23
N GLY A 38 17.07 3.02 14.20
CA GLY A 38 15.80 2.28 14.24
C GLY A 38 15.98 0.77 14.37
N PHE A 39 15.15 0.12 15.20
CA PHE A 39 15.19 -1.33 15.34
C PHE A 39 14.57 -2.00 14.11
N LEU A 40 15.41 -2.62 13.28
CA LEU A 40 15.00 -3.32 12.06
C LEU A 40 14.59 -4.76 12.38
N MET A 41 13.40 -5.15 11.90
CA MET A 41 12.90 -6.51 11.91
C MET A 41 12.35 -6.83 10.51
N ARG A 42 13.16 -7.50 9.68
CA ARG A 42 12.74 -8.00 8.36
C ARG A 42 13.13 -9.46 8.22
N ASP A 43 12.29 -10.25 7.56
CA ASP A 43 12.59 -11.65 7.29
C ASP A 43 13.84 -11.78 6.41
N GLY A 44 14.74 -12.70 6.81
CA GLY A 44 16.01 -12.94 6.10
C GLY A 44 17.08 -11.86 6.29
N LYS A 45 16.85 -10.87 7.18
CA LYS A 45 17.85 -9.85 7.54
C LYS A 45 18.24 -9.95 9.01
N PRO A 46 19.45 -9.52 9.39
CA PRO A 46 19.83 -9.40 10.80
C PRO A 46 18.86 -8.48 11.56
N ARG A 47 18.53 -8.84 12.79
CA ARG A 47 17.74 -8.00 13.68
C ARG A 47 18.65 -7.11 14.50
N GLY A 48 18.35 -5.83 14.59
CA GLY A 48 19.17 -4.89 15.35
C GLY A 48 18.82 -3.44 15.05
N PHE A 49 19.64 -2.56 15.61
CA PHE A 49 19.55 -1.14 15.35
C PHE A 49 20.37 -0.79 14.12
N PHE A 50 19.72 -0.19 13.12
CA PHE A 50 20.31 0.14 11.85
C PHE A 50 19.80 1.47 11.32
N TYR A 51 20.50 1.99 10.32
CA TYR A 51 20.05 2.99 9.40
C TYR A 51 19.78 2.35 8.04
N LEU A 52 18.88 2.95 7.26
CA LEU A 52 18.64 2.62 5.86
C LEU A 52 19.22 3.71 4.98
N ASP A 53 20.00 3.31 4.00
CA ASP A 53 20.60 4.19 3.00
C ASP A 53 19.74 4.12 1.72
N HIS A 54 19.11 5.22 1.36
CA HIS A 54 18.28 5.37 0.17
C HIS A 54 19.08 6.11 -0.89
N ARG A 55 19.36 5.44 -2.01
CA ARG A 55 20.12 6.03 -3.11
C ARG A 55 19.30 6.09 -4.37
N THR A 56 19.35 7.24 -5.05
CA THR A 56 18.85 7.38 -6.41
C THR A 56 20.04 7.44 -7.36
N VAL A 57 19.95 6.69 -8.45
CA VAL A 57 20.99 6.60 -9.47
C VAL A 57 20.40 6.97 -10.82
N ASP A 58 21.09 7.81 -11.56
CA ASP A 58 20.77 8.09 -12.96
C ASP A 58 21.07 6.85 -13.83
N ALA A 59 20.07 6.42 -14.61
CA ALA A 59 20.19 5.21 -15.42
C ALA A 59 21.16 5.32 -16.60
N LYS A 60 21.42 6.53 -17.08
CA LYS A 60 22.27 6.77 -18.27
C LYS A 60 23.75 6.75 -17.93
N TYR A 61 24.13 7.37 -16.84
CA TYR A 61 25.52 7.57 -16.48
C TYR A 61 25.91 6.86 -15.17
N ASN A 62 25.00 6.20 -14.51
CA ASN A 62 25.21 5.55 -13.20
C ASN A 62 25.71 6.49 -12.11
N ILE A 63 25.31 7.77 -12.18
CA ILE A 63 25.67 8.77 -11.19
C ILE A 63 24.66 8.74 -10.05
N ILE A 64 25.15 8.74 -8.81
CA ILE A 64 24.30 8.88 -7.63
C ILE A 64 23.82 10.33 -7.56
N THR A 65 22.54 10.55 -7.75
CA THR A 65 21.91 11.87 -7.74
C THR A 65 21.36 12.27 -6.38
N ASP A 66 21.08 11.26 -5.54
CA ASP A 66 20.64 11.49 -4.16
C ASP A 66 21.12 10.38 -3.23
N THR A 67 21.42 10.77 -2.00
CA THR A 67 21.66 9.88 -0.88
C THR A 67 20.91 10.41 0.33
N PHE A 68 20.09 9.59 0.93
CA PHE A 68 19.28 9.94 2.09
C PHE A 68 19.27 8.80 3.09
N VAL A 69 19.39 9.11 4.37
CA VAL A 69 19.48 8.13 5.43
C VAL A 69 18.27 8.25 6.35
N THR A 70 17.66 7.12 6.70
CA THR A 70 16.57 7.06 7.69
C THR A 70 16.88 6.03 8.77
N ALA A 71 16.19 6.13 9.90
CA ALA A 71 16.23 5.09 10.91
C ALA A 71 15.72 3.75 10.34
N GLY A 72 16.28 2.62 10.78
CA GLY A 72 16.02 1.28 10.23
C GLY A 72 14.59 0.78 10.29
N ASN A 73 13.74 1.39 11.11
CA ASN A 73 12.30 1.10 11.23
C ASN A 73 11.41 1.94 10.31
N VAL A 74 11.98 2.88 9.56
CA VAL A 74 11.25 3.66 8.53
C VAL A 74 11.09 2.81 7.27
N SER A 75 9.92 2.83 6.65
CA SER A 75 9.70 2.10 5.41
C SER A 75 10.35 2.81 4.21
N ASP A 76 10.98 2.06 3.31
CA ASP A 76 11.71 2.60 2.16
C ASP A 76 10.86 3.52 1.26
N ASN A 77 9.55 3.29 1.22
CA ASN A 77 8.60 4.06 0.42
C ASN A 77 8.18 5.40 1.05
N GLU A 78 8.45 5.62 2.36
CA GLU A 78 8.04 6.85 3.04
C GLU A 78 8.76 8.11 2.52
N PRO A 79 10.11 8.15 2.44
CA PRO A 79 10.81 9.34 1.99
C PRO A 79 10.80 9.54 0.46
N TYR A 80 10.38 8.54 -0.31
CA TYR A 80 10.63 8.50 -1.75
C TYR A 80 10.10 9.71 -2.53
N LEU A 81 8.82 10.06 -2.36
CA LEU A 81 8.21 11.15 -3.15
C LEU A 81 8.81 12.52 -2.81
N GLU A 82 9.10 12.75 -1.54
CA GLU A 82 9.79 13.98 -1.10
C GLU A 82 11.19 14.06 -1.70
N ARG A 83 11.95 12.96 -1.64
CA ARG A 83 13.30 12.90 -2.22
C ARG A 83 13.31 13.08 -3.73
N LEU A 84 12.35 12.52 -4.43
CA LEU A 84 12.17 12.73 -5.87
C LEU A 84 11.93 14.21 -6.19
N GLN A 85 11.07 14.87 -5.41
CA GLN A 85 10.78 16.29 -5.60
C GLN A 85 12.02 17.16 -5.33
N VAL A 86 12.76 16.90 -4.24
CA VAL A 86 14.02 17.62 -3.92
C VAL A 86 15.04 17.50 -5.05
N GLN A 87 15.18 16.31 -5.67
CA GLN A 87 16.10 16.12 -6.79
C GLN A 87 15.67 16.90 -8.04
N LYS A 88 14.37 16.88 -8.36
CA LYS A 88 13.80 17.65 -9.48
C LYS A 88 14.08 19.14 -9.32
N GLU A 89 13.91 19.68 -8.13
CA GLU A 89 14.15 21.11 -7.84
C GLU A 89 15.65 21.43 -7.85
N LYS A 90 16.47 20.62 -7.18
CA LYS A 90 17.90 20.85 -7.03
C LYS A 90 18.65 20.84 -8.36
N PHE A 91 18.30 19.91 -9.24
CA PHE A 91 19.02 19.69 -10.51
C PHE A 91 18.22 20.13 -11.74
N ASN A 92 17.00 20.64 -11.54
CA ASN A 92 16.07 20.96 -12.62
C ASN A 92 15.85 19.78 -13.58
N PHE A 93 15.70 18.56 -13.03
CA PHE A 93 15.51 17.36 -13.83
C PHE A 93 14.09 17.28 -14.40
N SER A 94 14.00 16.95 -15.68
CA SER A 94 12.79 16.45 -16.30
C SER A 94 12.80 14.92 -16.19
N VAL A 95 12.13 14.39 -15.15
CA VAL A 95 12.07 12.94 -14.91
C VAL A 95 10.95 12.35 -15.75
N GLU A 96 11.31 11.54 -16.75
CA GLU A 96 10.37 10.87 -17.65
C GLU A 96 9.96 9.48 -17.13
N ALA A 97 10.90 8.76 -16.49
CA ALA A 97 10.68 7.40 -16.02
C ALA A 97 11.44 7.11 -14.72
N VAL A 98 10.89 6.20 -13.92
CA VAL A 98 11.53 5.67 -12.71
C VAL A 98 11.43 4.14 -12.68
N ALA A 99 12.50 3.49 -12.19
CA ALA A 99 12.53 2.05 -11.91
C ALA A 99 12.67 1.84 -10.40
N LEU A 100 11.74 1.13 -9.80
CA LEU A 100 11.64 0.93 -8.36
C LEU A 100 11.41 -0.54 -8.03
N ASP A 101 11.83 -0.97 -6.85
CA ASP A 101 11.56 -2.32 -6.40
C ASP A 101 10.08 -2.50 -5.97
N SER A 102 9.71 -3.74 -5.68
CA SER A 102 8.33 -4.08 -5.31
C SER A 102 7.87 -3.48 -3.97
N GLY A 103 8.78 -3.00 -3.13
CA GLY A 103 8.48 -2.32 -1.88
C GLY A 103 7.80 -0.97 -2.09
N TYR A 104 8.10 -0.32 -3.20
CA TYR A 104 7.51 0.97 -3.59
C TYR A 104 6.15 0.84 -4.29
N PHE A 105 5.68 -0.37 -4.58
CA PHE A 105 4.39 -0.59 -5.26
C PHE A 105 3.21 -0.31 -4.33
N THR A 106 3.00 0.97 -4.00
CA THR A 106 1.90 1.48 -3.18
C THR A 106 0.96 2.34 -4.02
N GLY A 107 -0.34 2.38 -3.66
CA GLY A 107 -1.32 3.20 -4.38
C GLY A 107 -0.96 4.69 -4.37
N HIS A 108 -0.36 5.17 -3.29
CA HIS A 108 0.06 6.56 -3.16
C HIS A 108 1.17 6.93 -4.15
N ILE A 109 2.23 6.14 -4.24
CA ILE A 109 3.34 6.36 -5.17
C ILE A 109 2.87 6.24 -6.61
N CYS A 110 2.12 5.16 -6.93
CA CYS A 110 1.60 4.95 -8.29
C CYS A 110 0.72 6.12 -8.76
N LYS A 111 -0.20 6.59 -7.91
CA LYS A 111 -1.05 7.73 -8.21
C LYS A 111 -0.23 9.00 -8.45
N HIS A 112 0.71 9.31 -7.56
CA HIS A 112 1.52 10.53 -7.64
C HIS A 112 2.38 10.58 -8.92
N LEU A 113 3.04 9.46 -9.26
CA LEU A 113 3.83 9.36 -10.49
C LEU A 113 2.95 9.46 -11.74
N HIS A 114 1.77 8.81 -11.73
CA HIS A 114 0.82 8.91 -12.83
C HIS A 114 0.32 10.34 -13.06
N GLU A 115 -0.03 11.07 -11.98
CA GLU A 115 -0.48 12.46 -12.05
C GLU A 115 0.60 13.42 -12.57
N GLN A 116 1.87 13.08 -12.36
CA GLN A 116 3.01 13.83 -12.90
C GLN A 116 3.41 13.39 -14.32
N GLY A 117 2.75 12.41 -14.91
CA GLY A 117 3.10 11.84 -16.21
C GLY A 117 4.43 11.08 -16.22
N ILE A 118 4.91 10.63 -15.07
CA ILE A 118 6.15 9.87 -14.95
C ILE A 118 5.87 8.39 -15.20
N PHE A 119 6.55 7.80 -16.18
CA PHE A 119 6.45 6.37 -16.46
C PHE A 119 7.12 5.57 -15.35
N MET A 120 6.43 4.58 -14.80
CA MET A 120 6.93 3.79 -13.67
C MET A 120 7.10 2.31 -14.03
N VAL A 121 8.29 1.77 -13.74
CA VAL A 121 8.58 0.35 -13.79
C VAL A 121 8.80 -0.15 -12.38
N MET A 122 7.92 -1.02 -11.89
CA MET A 122 7.99 -1.56 -10.53
C MET A 122 7.81 -3.07 -10.54
N GLY A 123 8.57 -3.74 -9.67
CA GLY A 123 8.40 -5.16 -9.44
C GLY A 123 7.01 -5.46 -8.84
N TYR A 124 6.32 -6.47 -9.39
CA TYR A 124 5.05 -6.91 -8.81
C TYR A 124 5.26 -7.53 -7.43
N ARG A 125 4.61 -6.99 -6.41
CA ARG A 125 4.63 -7.55 -5.06
C ARG A 125 3.69 -8.75 -4.98
N ARG A 126 4.27 -9.94 -4.83
CA ARG A 126 3.48 -11.14 -4.55
C ARG A 126 3.05 -11.12 -3.08
N PHE A 127 1.76 -10.97 -2.84
CA PHE A 127 1.24 -11.16 -1.49
C PHE A 127 1.21 -12.65 -1.16
N GLY A 128 1.66 -13.01 0.05
CA GLY A 128 1.66 -14.39 0.52
C GLY A 128 0.25 -15.00 0.40
N ARG A 129 0.16 -16.19 -0.20
CA ARG A 129 -1.09 -16.92 -0.27
C ARG A 129 -1.39 -17.50 1.12
N LYS A 130 -2.52 -17.16 1.70
CA LYS A 130 -3.09 -18.01 2.74
C LYS A 130 -3.50 -19.33 2.07
N LYS A 131 -2.81 -20.44 2.41
CA LYS A 131 -2.92 -21.71 1.68
C LYS A 131 -4.34 -22.28 1.64
N ASP A 132 -5.15 -21.95 2.65
CA ASP A 132 -6.46 -22.59 2.87
C ASP A 132 -7.65 -21.65 2.63
N ILE A 133 -7.45 -20.57 1.87
CA ILE A 133 -8.52 -19.60 1.60
C ILE A 133 -8.48 -19.19 0.13
N LEU A 134 -9.66 -19.07 -0.49
CA LEU A 134 -9.82 -18.59 -1.86
C LEU A 134 -9.10 -17.25 -2.07
N PRO A 135 -8.20 -17.15 -3.06
CA PRO A 135 -7.43 -15.92 -3.30
C PRO A 135 -8.33 -14.79 -3.83
N LYS A 136 -7.98 -13.54 -3.51
CA LYS A 136 -8.71 -12.33 -3.96
C LYS A 136 -9.00 -12.31 -5.46
N ARG A 137 -8.09 -12.84 -6.29
CA ARG A 137 -8.24 -12.89 -7.76
C ARG A 137 -9.44 -13.71 -8.28
N LYS A 138 -10.05 -14.55 -7.42
CA LYS A 138 -11.28 -15.27 -7.75
C LYS A 138 -12.54 -14.42 -7.60
N PHE A 139 -12.40 -13.22 -7.04
CA PHE A 139 -13.47 -12.26 -6.86
C PHE A 139 -13.33 -11.16 -7.90
N HIS A 140 -14.34 -10.94 -8.72
CA HIS A 140 -14.31 -9.97 -9.83
C HIS A 140 -14.90 -8.63 -9.37
N TYR A 141 -14.15 -7.55 -9.56
CA TYR A 141 -14.66 -6.21 -9.27
C TYR A 141 -15.55 -5.73 -10.43
N ILE A 142 -16.75 -5.30 -10.09
CA ILE A 142 -17.73 -4.73 -11.02
C ILE A 142 -17.76 -3.23 -10.76
N LYS A 143 -17.13 -2.46 -11.66
CA LYS A 143 -16.93 -1.02 -11.49
C LYS A 143 -18.25 -0.26 -11.43
N GLU A 144 -19.22 -0.63 -12.26
CA GLU A 144 -20.53 0.02 -12.38
C GLU A 144 -21.37 -0.10 -11.11
N LEU A 145 -21.15 -1.14 -10.33
CA LEU A 145 -21.89 -1.41 -9.09
C LEU A 145 -21.09 -1.09 -7.83
N ASP A 146 -19.82 -0.71 -7.97
CA ASP A 146 -18.85 -0.62 -6.86
C ASP A 146 -18.96 -1.85 -5.93
N ALA A 147 -18.89 -3.05 -6.50
CA ALA A 147 -19.08 -4.31 -5.80
C ALA A 147 -18.14 -5.39 -6.33
N TYR A 148 -17.92 -6.43 -5.55
CA TYR A 148 -17.27 -7.66 -6.02
C TYR A 148 -18.30 -8.77 -6.25
N ALA A 149 -18.10 -9.56 -7.30
CA ALA A 149 -18.77 -10.85 -7.47
C ALA A 149 -17.87 -11.97 -6.94
N CYS A 150 -18.43 -12.85 -6.10
CA CYS A 150 -17.74 -14.06 -5.65
C CYS A 150 -17.83 -15.17 -6.71
N PRO A 151 -17.06 -16.27 -6.61
CA PRO A 151 -17.13 -17.40 -7.55
C PRO A 151 -18.52 -18.05 -7.65
N MET A 152 -19.37 -17.89 -6.64
CA MET A 152 -20.75 -18.39 -6.60
C MET A 152 -21.78 -17.34 -7.10
N GLY A 153 -21.33 -16.20 -7.64
CA GLY A 153 -22.19 -15.16 -8.17
C GLY A 153 -22.77 -14.18 -7.15
N CYS A 154 -22.56 -14.40 -5.83
CA CYS A 154 -23.06 -13.49 -4.82
C CYS A 154 -22.26 -12.17 -4.82
N LYS A 155 -22.94 -11.06 -4.52
CA LYS A 155 -22.36 -9.73 -4.51
C LYS A 155 -21.80 -9.37 -3.13
N LEU A 156 -20.57 -8.89 -3.11
CA LEU A 156 -19.96 -8.25 -1.94
C LEU A 156 -20.10 -6.74 -2.12
N THR A 157 -20.93 -6.12 -1.33
CA THR A 157 -21.19 -4.67 -1.41
C THR A 157 -20.25 -3.88 -0.52
N TYR A 158 -20.00 -2.63 -0.88
CA TYR A 158 -19.25 -1.69 -0.07
C TYR A 158 -19.87 -1.55 1.33
N ARG A 159 -19.04 -1.51 2.36
CA ARG A 159 -19.48 -1.32 3.76
C ARG A 159 -18.87 -0.09 4.40
N THR A 160 -17.56 0.06 4.29
CA THR A 160 -16.81 1.15 4.93
C THR A 160 -15.47 1.36 4.24
N THR A 161 -14.86 2.49 4.52
CA THR A 161 -13.46 2.76 4.17
C THR A 161 -12.68 3.02 5.45
N ASP A 162 -11.56 2.33 5.62
CA ASP A 162 -10.70 2.54 6.77
C ASP A 162 -9.84 3.81 6.64
N ARG A 163 -9.05 4.11 7.67
CA ARG A 163 -8.19 5.30 7.71
C ARG A 163 -7.01 5.22 6.73
N GLU A 164 -6.69 4.02 6.28
CA GLU A 164 -5.61 3.74 5.33
C GLU A 164 -6.09 3.82 3.87
N GLY A 165 -7.38 4.11 3.65
CA GLY A 165 -7.97 4.24 2.32
C GLY A 165 -8.39 2.91 1.69
N TYR A 166 -8.49 1.83 2.47
CA TYR A 166 -9.04 0.58 1.97
C TYR A 166 -10.54 0.55 2.12
N ARG A 167 -11.23 0.35 1.01
CA ARG A 167 -12.66 0.06 0.93
C ARG A 167 -12.89 -1.40 1.26
N HIS A 168 -13.84 -1.67 2.13
CA HIS A 168 -14.20 -3.01 2.61
C HIS A 168 -15.50 -3.46 1.97
N TYR A 169 -15.50 -4.62 1.33
CA TYR A 169 -16.64 -5.21 0.66
C TYR A 169 -16.98 -6.55 1.32
N LYS A 170 -18.26 -6.72 1.69
CA LYS A 170 -18.76 -7.93 2.35
C LYS A 170 -20.09 -8.37 1.72
N PRO A 171 -20.35 -9.70 1.66
CA PRO A 171 -21.66 -10.23 1.30
C PRO A 171 -22.66 -10.05 2.46
N THR A 172 -23.91 -10.43 2.25
CA THR A 172 -24.87 -10.62 3.34
C THR A 172 -24.69 -12.00 3.97
N ARG A 173 -25.23 -12.20 5.18
CA ARG A 173 -25.19 -13.55 5.81
C ARG A 173 -26.03 -14.56 5.04
N GLU A 174 -27.15 -14.13 4.52
CA GLU A 174 -28.07 -14.94 3.73
C GLU A 174 -27.40 -15.50 2.48
N ASP A 175 -26.59 -14.68 1.78
CA ASP A 175 -25.82 -15.09 0.60
C ASP A 175 -24.80 -16.21 0.90
N CYS A 176 -24.31 -16.29 2.13
CA CYS A 176 -23.25 -17.22 2.52
C CYS A 176 -23.77 -18.45 3.30
N ALA A 177 -24.99 -18.41 3.85
CA ALA A 177 -25.50 -19.42 4.78
C ALA A 177 -25.47 -20.87 4.25
N HIS A 178 -25.68 -21.05 2.93
CA HIS A 178 -25.69 -22.37 2.28
C HIS A 178 -24.60 -22.50 1.19
N CYS A 179 -23.54 -21.68 1.28
CA CYS A 179 -22.51 -21.68 0.26
C CYS A 179 -21.59 -22.91 0.38
N PRO A 180 -21.48 -23.76 -0.64
CA PRO A 180 -20.64 -24.96 -0.60
C PRO A 180 -19.14 -24.63 -0.49
N LEU A 181 -18.73 -23.41 -0.89
CA LEU A 181 -17.35 -22.97 -0.82
C LEU A 181 -17.02 -22.23 0.48
N LEU A 182 -17.93 -22.18 1.46
CA LEU A 182 -17.75 -21.34 2.66
C LEU A 182 -16.46 -21.67 3.41
N SER A 183 -16.17 -22.95 3.62
CA SER A 183 -14.98 -23.43 4.34
C SER A 183 -13.66 -23.07 3.66
N GLU A 184 -13.66 -22.99 2.32
CA GLU A 184 -12.50 -22.56 1.53
C GLU A 184 -12.47 -21.03 1.34
N CYS A 185 -13.61 -20.38 1.47
CA CYS A 185 -13.75 -18.95 1.21
C CYS A 185 -13.26 -18.10 2.38
N THR A 186 -13.59 -18.48 3.63
CA THR A 186 -13.26 -17.69 4.81
C THR A 186 -12.98 -18.57 6.04
N LYS A 187 -12.10 -18.07 6.92
CA LYS A 187 -11.86 -18.61 8.27
C LYS A 187 -12.34 -17.63 9.35
N SER A 188 -13.12 -16.60 8.96
CA SER A 188 -13.67 -15.64 9.90
C SER A 188 -14.71 -16.29 10.81
N LYS A 189 -14.73 -15.92 12.09
CA LYS A 189 -15.78 -16.33 13.04
C LYS A 189 -17.19 -15.87 12.63
N GLN A 190 -17.26 -14.84 11.79
CA GLN A 190 -18.53 -14.33 11.25
C GLN A 190 -19.00 -15.08 9.99
N GLU A 191 -18.18 -16.03 9.49
CA GLU A 191 -18.45 -16.80 8.27
C GLU A 191 -18.66 -15.94 7.01
N LEU A 192 -18.15 -14.71 7.04
CA LEU A 192 -18.24 -13.76 5.93
C LEU A 192 -16.86 -13.49 5.35
N ARG A 193 -16.77 -13.53 4.03
CA ARG A 193 -15.57 -13.13 3.30
C ARG A 193 -15.54 -11.62 3.17
N GLU A 194 -14.45 -11.02 3.57
CA GLU A 194 -14.14 -9.61 3.34
C GLU A 194 -13.08 -9.47 2.25
N ILE A 195 -13.36 -8.60 1.28
CA ILE A 195 -12.42 -8.18 0.24
C ILE A 195 -12.15 -6.69 0.43
N THR A 196 -10.88 -6.33 0.41
CA THR A 196 -10.47 -4.93 0.49
C THR A 196 -9.94 -4.44 -0.85
N ARG A 197 -10.21 -3.17 -1.19
CA ARG A 197 -9.70 -2.47 -2.36
C ARG A 197 -9.25 -1.09 -1.96
N HIS A 198 -8.00 -0.75 -2.27
CA HIS A 198 -7.51 0.61 -2.01
C HIS A 198 -8.21 1.62 -2.95
N ILE A 199 -8.48 2.84 -2.47
CA ILE A 199 -9.12 3.89 -3.27
C ILE A 199 -8.34 4.24 -4.54
N TRP A 200 -7.02 4.02 -4.54
CA TRP A 200 -6.12 4.23 -5.66
C TRP A 200 -5.67 2.92 -6.33
N GLU A 201 -6.46 1.85 -6.21
CA GLU A 201 -6.13 0.55 -6.83
C GLU A 201 -6.09 0.62 -8.36
N GLU A 202 -6.75 1.60 -8.96
CA GLU A 202 -6.77 1.81 -10.42
C GLU A 202 -5.43 2.31 -10.99
N PHE A 203 -4.56 2.86 -10.13
CA PHE A 203 -3.24 3.34 -10.55
C PHE A 203 -2.13 2.26 -10.43
N LYS A 204 -2.48 1.03 -10.02
CA LYS A 204 -1.52 -0.08 -9.83
C LYS A 204 -1.39 -0.98 -11.04
#